data_9f8a9cb7cc25337a13323c27e4ad4762
#
_entry.id   9f8a9cb7cc25337a13323c27e4ad4762
#
_cell.length_a   1.000
_cell.length_b   1.000
_cell.length_c   1.000
_cell.angle_alpha   90.00
_cell.angle_beta   90.00
_cell.angle_gamma   90.00
#
_symmetry.space_group_name_H-M   'P 1'
#
loop_
_entity.id
_entity.type
_entity.pdbx_description
1 polymer ?
#
loop_
_entity_poly.entity_id
_entity_poly.type
_entity_poly.pdbx_seq_one_letter_code
_entity_poly.pdbx_strand_id
1 'polypeptide(L)'
;MSTQRTLPEPIIRPEFINEDIALAHTGDVAVKLSFFEKIWNINGVRKAFILFSLVAVWQAYTVIMNVEPLMFPTFLSALDRLVTDLIDGELLAKVWFSVKVLLIGYATGMAIAAVLVLWGTSSRLGGDFIAMATAMFNPLPSIAMLPLAMLWFGLGTGSLVFVLVHAVLWAVALNTHSGFKNVSSTLRMIGENY
;
A
#
# COMPACT_ATOMS: atom_id res chain seq x y z
N MET A 1 7.47 -76.76 11.84
CA MET A 1 8.22 -75.80 12.71
C MET A 1 8.11 -74.43 12.04
N SER A 2 7.12 -73.63 12.42
CA SER A 2 6.88 -72.30 11.86
C SER A 2 7.63 -71.29 12.69
N THR A 3 8.68 -70.71 12.11
CA THR A 3 9.44 -69.58 12.67
C THR A 3 8.54 -68.33 12.61
N GLN A 4 7.95 -67.96 13.73
CA GLN A 4 7.27 -66.67 13.89
C GLN A 4 8.37 -65.60 13.75
N ARG A 5 8.30 -64.84 12.67
CA ARG A 5 9.07 -63.58 12.50
C ARG A 5 8.47 -62.56 13.48
N THR A 6 9.15 -62.36 14.60
CA THR A 6 8.84 -61.25 15.49
C THR A 6 9.17 -59.94 14.74
N LEU A 7 8.19 -59.10 14.54
CA LEU A 7 8.38 -57.76 14.01
C LEU A 7 9.24 -56.98 15.03
N PRO A 8 10.21 -56.18 14.59
CA PRO A 8 10.98 -55.35 15.51
C PRO A 8 10.04 -54.36 16.20
N GLU A 9 10.23 -54.19 17.51
CA GLU A 9 9.49 -53.20 18.27
C GLU A 9 9.66 -51.79 17.62
N PRO A 10 8.55 -51.03 17.55
CA PRO A 10 8.61 -49.69 17.00
C PRO A 10 9.57 -48.82 17.86
N ILE A 11 10.53 -48.16 17.24
CA ILE A 11 11.42 -47.21 17.90
C ILE A 11 10.55 -45.99 18.30
N ILE A 12 10.17 -45.96 19.57
CA ILE A 12 9.45 -44.81 20.13
C ILE A 12 10.50 -43.74 20.42
N ARG A 13 10.45 -42.65 19.70
CA ARG A 13 11.33 -41.51 19.94
C ARG A 13 10.91 -40.81 21.23
N PRO A 14 11.83 -40.51 22.16
CA PRO A 14 11.50 -39.92 23.47
C PRO A 14 10.73 -38.59 23.34
N GLU A 15 10.98 -37.83 22.29
CA GLU A 15 10.30 -36.55 22.03
C GLU A 15 8.79 -36.70 21.69
N PHE A 16 8.32 -37.92 21.40
CA PHE A 16 6.91 -38.22 21.14
C PHE A 16 6.23 -38.99 22.29
N ILE A 17 6.98 -39.30 23.36
CA ILE A 17 6.35 -39.70 24.58
C ILE A 17 5.74 -38.43 25.16
N ASN A 18 4.45 -38.18 24.89
CA ASN A 18 3.68 -37.33 25.77
C ASN A 18 3.73 -38.03 27.13
N GLU A 19 4.73 -37.72 27.97
CA GLU A 19 4.49 -37.79 29.39
C GLU A 19 3.19 -37.05 29.56
N ASP A 20 2.15 -37.75 30.03
CA ASP A 20 0.98 -37.09 30.58
C ASP A 20 1.57 -36.10 31.60
N ILE A 21 1.88 -34.90 31.10
CA ILE A 21 2.08 -33.73 31.95
C ILE A 21 0.77 -33.73 32.66
N ALA A 22 0.74 -34.37 33.85
CA ALA A 22 -0.36 -34.28 34.74
C ALA A 22 -0.74 -32.82 34.66
N LEU A 23 -1.88 -32.55 34.04
CA LEU A 23 -2.41 -31.22 33.90
C LEU A 23 -2.45 -30.69 35.34
N ALA A 24 -1.25 -30.30 35.81
CA ALA A 24 -1.13 -29.54 37.02
C ALA A 24 -2.19 -28.50 36.78
N HIS A 25 -3.23 -28.57 37.56
CA HIS A 25 -4.34 -27.63 37.54
C HIS A 25 -3.75 -26.23 37.37
N THR A 26 -3.33 -25.92 36.16
CA THR A 26 -3.39 -24.56 35.67
C THR A 26 -4.89 -24.34 35.52
N GLY A 27 -5.54 -24.30 36.68
CA GLY A 27 -6.86 -23.76 36.72
C GLY A 27 -6.71 -22.46 35.97
N ASP A 28 -7.36 -22.40 34.80
CA ASP A 28 -7.64 -21.14 34.16
C ASP A 28 -8.37 -20.35 35.26
N VAL A 29 -7.55 -19.68 36.11
CA VAL A 29 -8.06 -18.69 37.02
C VAL A 29 -8.45 -17.58 36.05
N ALA A 30 -9.66 -17.71 35.52
CA ALA A 30 -10.31 -16.63 34.80
C ALA A 30 -10.39 -15.48 35.78
N VAL A 31 -9.29 -14.75 35.87
CA VAL A 31 -9.21 -13.50 36.64
C VAL A 31 -10.30 -12.63 36.04
N LYS A 32 -11.37 -12.41 36.83
CA LYS A 32 -12.45 -11.53 36.38
C LYS A 32 -11.81 -10.19 36.10
N LEU A 33 -11.59 -9.90 34.82
CA LEU A 33 -11.06 -8.62 34.37
C LEU A 33 -11.92 -7.50 34.98
N SER A 34 -11.29 -6.52 35.56
CA SER A 34 -11.94 -5.30 36.02
C SER A 34 -12.70 -4.66 34.84
N PHE A 35 -13.76 -3.91 35.18
CA PHE A 35 -14.53 -3.19 34.15
C PHE A 35 -13.64 -2.35 33.23
N PHE A 36 -12.65 -1.68 33.80
CA PHE A 36 -11.65 -0.90 33.02
C PHE A 36 -10.78 -1.79 32.11
N GLU A 37 -10.35 -2.95 32.57
CA GLU A 37 -9.57 -3.90 31.75
C GLU A 37 -10.38 -4.47 30.59
N LYS A 38 -11.68 -4.73 30.80
CA LYS A 38 -12.58 -5.17 29.72
C LYS A 38 -12.69 -4.11 28.63
N ILE A 39 -12.90 -2.85 29.01
CA ILE A 39 -12.99 -1.73 28.05
C ILE A 39 -11.65 -1.55 27.34
N TRP A 40 -10.55 -1.57 28.07
CA TRP A 40 -9.21 -1.37 27.52
C TRP A 40 -8.74 -2.52 26.61
N ASN A 41 -9.27 -3.72 26.83
CA ASN A 41 -9.01 -4.86 25.95
C ASN A 41 -9.74 -4.80 24.59
N ILE A 42 -10.72 -3.90 24.45
CA ILE A 42 -11.37 -3.66 23.15
C ILE A 42 -10.41 -2.89 22.24
N ASN A 43 -9.98 -3.50 21.17
CA ASN A 43 -9.06 -2.88 20.20
C ASN A 43 -9.54 -1.52 19.67
N GLY A 44 -10.87 -1.36 19.51
CA GLY A 44 -11.48 -0.11 19.09
C GLY A 44 -11.27 1.01 20.09
N VAL A 45 -11.44 0.74 21.39
CA VAL A 45 -11.27 1.74 22.46
C VAL A 45 -9.84 2.24 22.53
N ARG A 46 -8.85 1.34 22.47
CA ARG A 46 -7.44 1.75 22.45
C ARG A 46 -7.09 2.61 21.26
N LYS A 47 -7.57 2.23 20.07
CA LYS A 47 -7.36 3.02 18.84
C LYS A 47 -8.03 4.38 18.92
N ALA A 48 -9.27 4.43 19.41
CA ALA A 48 -9.99 5.69 19.62
C ALA A 48 -9.28 6.59 20.64
N PHE A 49 -8.77 6.02 21.72
CA PHE A 49 -8.00 6.77 22.74
C PHE A 49 -6.72 7.36 22.16
N ILE A 50 -5.97 6.57 21.36
CA ILE A 50 -4.75 7.06 20.68
C ILE A 50 -5.10 8.20 19.73
N LEU A 51 -6.14 8.03 18.90
CA LEU A 51 -6.58 9.05 17.96
C LEU A 51 -6.99 10.33 18.68
N PHE A 52 -7.80 10.21 19.73
CA PHE A 52 -8.21 11.35 20.56
C PHE A 52 -7.01 12.05 21.21
N SER A 53 -6.05 11.28 21.72
CA SER A 53 -4.83 11.84 22.32
C SER A 53 -4.00 12.61 21.29
N LEU A 54 -3.87 12.10 20.08
CA LEU A 54 -3.17 12.81 18.99
C LEU A 54 -3.85 14.13 18.65
N VAL A 55 -5.18 14.13 18.52
CA VAL A 55 -5.98 15.33 18.26
C VAL A 55 -5.87 16.31 19.40
N ALA A 56 -5.93 15.84 20.65
CA ALA A 56 -5.79 16.69 21.83
C ALA A 56 -4.40 17.34 21.92
N VAL A 57 -3.34 16.58 21.61
CA VAL A 57 -1.97 17.11 21.57
C VAL A 57 -1.84 18.15 20.45
N TRP A 58 -2.37 17.89 19.25
CA TRP A 58 -2.38 18.89 18.17
C TRP A 58 -3.10 20.18 18.60
N GLN A 59 -4.31 20.07 19.10
CA GLN A 59 -5.09 21.22 19.54
C GLN A 59 -4.38 21.98 20.67
N ALA A 60 -3.86 21.28 21.68
CA ALA A 60 -3.16 21.88 22.79
C ALA A 60 -1.88 22.60 22.33
N TYR A 61 -1.10 21.97 21.47
CA TYR A 61 0.12 22.57 20.92
C TYR A 61 -0.16 23.89 20.21
N THR A 62 -1.14 23.89 19.28
CA THR A 62 -1.45 25.09 18.48
C THR A 62 -2.01 26.23 19.34
N VAL A 63 -2.80 25.93 20.36
CA VAL A 63 -3.39 26.93 21.26
C VAL A 63 -2.34 27.47 22.28
N ILE A 64 -1.57 26.57 22.91
CA ILE A 64 -0.61 26.95 23.97
C ILE A 64 0.57 27.73 23.35
N MET A 65 1.07 27.27 22.19
CA MET A 65 2.19 27.93 21.50
C MET A 65 1.76 29.15 20.68
N ASN A 66 0.46 29.46 20.65
CA ASN A 66 -0.11 30.55 19.86
C ASN A 66 0.40 30.56 18.42
N VAL A 67 0.40 29.37 17.78
CA VAL A 67 0.92 29.19 16.43
C VAL A 67 0.07 29.95 15.43
N GLU A 68 0.72 30.64 14.49
CA GLU A 68 0.02 31.38 13.43
C GLU A 68 -0.89 30.43 12.62
N PRO A 69 -2.22 30.70 12.54
CA PRO A 69 -3.17 29.83 11.88
C PRO A 69 -2.86 29.56 10.40
N LEU A 70 -2.17 30.46 9.70
CA LEU A 70 -1.71 30.30 8.32
C LEU A 70 -0.61 29.25 8.20
N MET A 71 0.23 29.08 9.22
CA MET A 71 1.29 28.09 9.23
C MET A 71 0.79 26.72 9.68
N PHE A 72 0.02 26.70 10.76
CA PHE A 72 -0.52 25.45 11.29
C PHE A 72 -1.83 25.69 12.05
N PRO A 73 -3.00 25.48 11.43
CA PRO A 73 -4.30 25.73 12.03
C PRO A 73 -4.60 24.81 13.22
N THR A 74 -5.48 25.22 14.11
CA THR A 74 -5.98 24.37 15.16
C THR A 74 -6.86 23.25 14.59
N PHE A 75 -6.96 22.11 15.28
CA PHE A 75 -7.84 21.02 14.84
C PHE A 75 -9.30 21.48 14.69
N LEU A 76 -9.80 22.26 15.65
CA LEU A 76 -11.18 22.76 15.60
C LEU A 76 -11.43 23.70 14.42
N SER A 77 -10.48 24.59 14.09
CA SER A 77 -10.65 25.48 12.93
C SER A 77 -10.57 24.70 11.60
N ALA A 78 -9.72 23.66 11.53
CA ALA A 78 -9.66 22.79 10.37
C ALA A 78 -10.95 21.97 10.19
N LEU A 79 -11.54 21.50 11.30
CA LEU A 79 -12.81 20.77 11.28
C LEU A 79 -13.97 21.68 10.87
N ASP A 80 -14.03 22.89 11.43
CA ASP A 80 -15.04 23.90 11.06
C ASP A 80 -14.97 24.22 9.57
N ARG A 81 -13.76 24.44 9.04
CA ARG A 81 -13.55 24.70 7.62
C ARG A 81 -13.96 23.50 6.75
N LEU A 82 -13.63 22.28 7.18
CA LEU A 82 -14.02 21.05 6.48
C LEU A 82 -15.55 20.94 6.39
N VAL A 83 -16.25 21.20 7.50
CA VAL A 83 -17.72 21.12 7.53
C VAL A 83 -18.35 22.21 6.66
N THR A 84 -17.85 23.43 6.73
CA THR A 84 -18.31 24.55 5.92
C THR A 84 -18.13 24.26 4.42
N ASP A 85 -16.93 23.88 3.99
CA ASP A 85 -16.63 23.57 2.59
C ASP A 85 -17.44 22.36 2.07
N LEU A 86 -17.79 21.43 2.97
CA LEU A 86 -18.65 20.29 2.61
C LEU A 86 -20.12 20.73 2.39
N ILE A 87 -20.64 21.58 3.25
CA ILE A 87 -22.02 22.08 3.18
C ILE A 87 -22.18 23.01 1.96
N ASP A 88 -21.22 23.88 1.71
CA ASP A 88 -21.22 24.81 0.58
C ASP A 88 -20.96 24.12 -0.77
N GLY A 89 -20.56 22.84 -0.74
CA GLY A 89 -20.28 22.03 -1.93
C GLY A 89 -18.92 22.30 -2.59
N GLU A 90 -18.13 23.25 -2.11
CA GLU A 90 -16.81 23.58 -2.66
C GLU A 90 -15.84 22.42 -2.54
N LEU A 91 -15.88 21.68 -1.42
CA LEU A 91 -15.01 20.52 -1.19
C LEU A 91 -15.25 19.43 -2.23
N LEU A 92 -16.52 19.11 -2.50
CA LEU A 92 -16.88 18.07 -3.47
C LEU A 92 -16.42 18.43 -4.88
N ALA A 93 -16.54 19.69 -5.27
CA ALA A 93 -16.07 20.19 -6.56
C ALA A 93 -14.52 20.06 -6.68
N LYS A 94 -13.79 20.42 -5.63
CA LYS A 94 -12.30 20.31 -5.56
C LYS A 94 -11.85 18.84 -5.58
N VAL A 95 -12.55 17.97 -4.84
CA VAL A 95 -12.28 16.52 -4.85
C VAL A 95 -12.55 15.94 -6.23
N TRP A 96 -13.68 16.25 -6.84
CA TRP A 96 -14.00 15.78 -8.19
C TRP A 96 -12.95 16.22 -9.23
N PHE A 97 -12.52 17.48 -9.16
CA PHE A 97 -11.45 17.97 -10.01
C PHE A 97 -10.15 17.16 -9.84
N SER A 98 -9.76 16.92 -8.60
CA SER A 98 -8.54 16.14 -8.29
C SER A 98 -8.65 14.70 -8.78
N VAL A 99 -9.80 14.05 -8.57
CA VAL A 99 -10.07 12.69 -9.06
C VAL A 99 -10.03 12.64 -10.58
N LYS A 100 -10.64 13.61 -11.26
CA LYS A 100 -10.63 13.71 -12.72
C LYS A 100 -9.20 13.82 -13.27
N VAL A 101 -8.39 14.69 -12.70
CA VAL A 101 -6.98 14.87 -13.10
C VAL A 101 -6.19 13.58 -12.88
N LEU A 102 -6.37 12.94 -11.72
CA LEU A 102 -5.75 11.65 -11.40
C LEU A 102 -6.12 10.56 -12.41
N LEU A 103 -7.41 10.42 -12.73
CA LEU A 103 -7.89 9.41 -13.68
C LEU A 103 -7.35 9.66 -15.09
N ILE A 104 -7.30 10.92 -15.54
CA ILE A 104 -6.73 11.26 -16.84
C ILE A 104 -5.24 10.89 -16.88
N GLY A 105 -4.46 11.30 -15.88
CA GLY A 105 -3.03 10.98 -15.80
C GLY A 105 -2.77 9.49 -15.73
N TYR A 106 -3.55 8.76 -14.92
CA TYR A 106 -3.46 7.31 -14.75
C TYR A 106 -3.80 6.57 -16.05
N ALA A 107 -4.93 6.87 -16.67
CA ALA A 107 -5.37 6.23 -17.91
C ALA A 107 -4.39 6.50 -19.05
N THR A 108 -3.91 7.74 -19.18
CA THR A 108 -2.93 8.11 -20.20
C THR A 108 -1.59 7.39 -19.96
N GLY A 109 -1.09 7.39 -18.73
CA GLY A 109 0.14 6.68 -18.36
C GLY A 109 0.06 5.17 -18.63
N MET A 110 -1.06 4.54 -18.25
CA MET A 110 -1.33 3.13 -18.57
C MET A 110 -1.39 2.85 -20.07
N ALA A 111 -2.08 3.69 -20.83
CA ALA A 111 -2.19 3.50 -22.30
C ALA A 111 -0.82 3.58 -22.96
N ILE A 112 0.01 4.56 -22.62
CA ILE A 112 1.37 4.68 -23.15
C ILE A 112 2.23 3.50 -22.69
N ALA A 113 2.15 3.09 -21.43
CA ALA A 113 2.87 1.93 -20.92
C ALA A 113 2.48 0.65 -21.66
N ALA A 114 1.18 0.44 -21.92
CA ALA A 114 0.70 -0.72 -22.68
C ALA A 114 1.30 -0.76 -24.11
N VAL A 115 1.30 0.37 -24.81
CA VAL A 115 1.92 0.46 -26.15
C VAL A 115 3.41 0.16 -26.09
N LEU A 116 4.13 0.72 -25.14
CA LEU A 116 5.56 0.46 -24.96
C LEU A 116 5.85 -1.01 -24.64
N VAL A 117 5.06 -1.62 -23.75
CA VAL A 117 5.24 -3.02 -23.37
C VAL A 117 4.92 -3.94 -24.53
N LEU A 118 3.88 -3.69 -25.32
CA LEU A 118 3.58 -4.44 -26.54
C LEU A 118 4.75 -4.37 -27.53
N TRP A 119 5.31 -3.20 -27.74
CA TRP A 119 6.50 -3.06 -28.58
C TRP A 119 7.73 -3.75 -27.98
N GLY A 120 7.95 -3.63 -26.67
CA GLY A 120 9.08 -4.26 -25.97
C GLY A 120 9.01 -5.78 -25.90
N THR A 121 7.82 -6.36 -25.92
CA THR A 121 7.64 -7.82 -25.98
C THR A 121 7.72 -8.36 -27.41
N SER A 122 7.42 -7.52 -28.42
CA SER A 122 7.41 -7.90 -29.84
C SER A 122 8.76 -7.73 -30.52
N SER A 123 9.69 -6.95 -29.99
CA SER A 123 10.99 -6.70 -30.62
C SER A 123 12.14 -6.58 -29.62
N ARG A 124 13.34 -7.01 -30.04
CA ARG A 124 14.56 -6.85 -29.22
C ARG A 124 14.86 -5.38 -28.92
N LEU A 125 14.74 -4.53 -29.96
CA LEU A 125 14.97 -3.08 -29.82
C LEU A 125 14.01 -2.44 -28.81
N GLY A 126 12.72 -2.82 -28.86
CA GLY A 126 11.72 -2.35 -27.89
C GLY A 126 12.03 -2.82 -26.46
N GLY A 127 12.48 -4.06 -26.31
CA GLY A 127 12.90 -4.60 -25.01
C GLY A 127 14.08 -3.85 -24.41
N ASP A 128 15.11 -3.57 -25.23
CA ASP A 128 16.30 -2.81 -24.82
C ASP A 128 15.94 -1.36 -24.49
N PHE A 129 15.05 -0.75 -25.30
CA PHE A 129 14.55 0.60 -25.05
C PHE A 129 13.83 0.69 -23.67
N ILE A 130 12.90 -0.23 -23.40
CA ILE A 130 12.20 -0.24 -22.11
C ILE A 130 13.19 -0.43 -20.96
N ALA A 131 14.13 -1.37 -21.07
CA ALA A 131 15.12 -1.61 -20.02
C ALA A 131 15.94 -0.36 -19.72
N MET A 132 16.42 0.32 -20.76
CA MET A 132 17.21 1.54 -20.63
C MET A 132 16.35 2.70 -20.10
N ALA A 133 15.18 2.95 -20.70
CA ALA A 133 14.32 4.08 -20.33
C ALA A 133 13.79 3.93 -18.89
N THR A 134 13.36 2.72 -18.49
CA THR A 134 12.91 2.49 -17.11
C THR A 134 14.07 2.64 -16.11
N ALA A 135 15.27 2.21 -16.45
CA ALA A 135 16.44 2.42 -15.58
C ALA A 135 16.78 3.90 -15.39
N MET A 136 16.53 4.74 -16.41
CA MET A 136 16.79 6.19 -16.33
C MET A 136 15.67 6.97 -15.65
N PHE A 137 14.42 6.68 -16.00
CA PHE A 137 13.28 7.52 -15.62
C PHE A 137 12.53 7.04 -14.38
N ASN A 138 12.48 5.73 -14.11
CA ASN A 138 11.78 5.21 -12.95
C ASN A 138 12.35 5.67 -11.59
N PRO A 139 13.68 5.84 -11.42
CA PRO A 139 14.24 6.39 -10.18
C PRO A 139 13.97 7.88 -9.96
N LEU A 140 13.54 8.62 -11.00
CA LEU A 140 13.29 10.04 -10.88
C LEU A 140 12.01 10.29 -10.07
N PRO A 141 12.07 11.08 -8.98
CA PRO A 141 10.88 11.45 -8.24
C PRO A 141 9.94 12.24 -9.14
N SER A 142 8.75 11.71 -9.44
CA SER A 142 7.81 12.35 -10.37
C SER A 142 7.44 13.77 -9.95
N ILE A 143 7.33 14.03 -8.64
CA ILE A 143 7.03 15.36 -8.11
C ILE A 143 8.15 16.36 -8.40
N ALA A 144 9.39 15.91 -8.49
CA ALA A 144 10.52 16.77 -8.83
C ALA A 144 10.49 17.24 -10.29
N MET A 145 9.72 16.56 -11.15
CA MET A 145 9.48 16.96 -12.52
C MET A 145 8.45 18.11 -12.65
N LEU A 146 7.74 18.45 -11.57
CA LEU A 146 6.68 19.46 -11.62
C LEU A 146 7.16 20.83 -12.10
N PRO A 147 8.28 21.40 -11.61
CA PRO A 147 8.76 22.68 -12.13
C PRO A 147 9.06 22.66 -13.64
N LEU A 148 9.63 21.56 -14.13
CA LEU A 148 9.91 21.37 -15.55
C LEU A 148 8.61 21.23 -16.36
N ALA A 149 7.64 20.48 -15.83
CA ALA A 149 6.31 20.36 -16.43
C ALA A 149 5.60 21.72 -16.51
N MET A 150 5.73 22.56 -15.47
CA MET A 150 5.15 23.90 -15.46
C MET A 150 5.82 24.82 -16.48
N LEU A 151 7.10 24.63 -16.75
CA LEU A 151 7.80 25.38 -17.80
C LEU A 151 7.28 25.03 -19.21
N TRP A 152 6.96 23.76 -19.46
CA TRP A 152 6.51 23.26 -20.77
C TRP A 152 5.00 23.43 -21.00
N PHE A 153 4.19 23.18 -19.97
CA PHE A 153 2.72 23.14 -20.06
C PHE A 153 2.04 24.31 -19.33
N GLY A 154 2.80 25.19 -18.70
CA GLY A 154 2.28 26.29 -17.90
C GLY A 154 1.73 25.84 -16.55
N LEU A 155 1.17 26.80 -15.82
CA LEU A 155 0.47 26.57 -14.55
C LEU A 155 -0.91 26.00 -14.84
N GLY A 156 -1.16 24.74 -14.49
CA GLY A 156 -2.49 24.16 -14.66
C GLY A 156 -2.52 22.64 -14.73
N THR A 157 -3.64 22.12 -15.22
CA THR A 157 -3.94 20.69 -15.30
C THR A 157 -2.92 19.92 -16.14
N GLY A 158 -2.39 20.51 -17.21
CA GLY A 158 -1.43 19.87 -18.09
C GLY A 158 -0.16 19.43 -17.36
N SER A 159 0.39 20.30 -16.52
CA SER A 159 1.59 20.00 -15.72
C SER A 159 1.34 18.88 -14.71
N LEU A 160 0.17 18.89 -14.07
CA LEU A 160 -0.23 17.83 -13.13
C LEU A 160 -0.41 16.49 -13.83
N VAL A 161 -1.10 16.47 -14.99
CA VAL A 161 -1.27 15.26 -15.81
C VAL A 161 0.08 14.72 -16.25
N PHE A 162 1.01 15.55 -16.72
CA PHE A 162 2.35 15.12 -17.11
C PHE A 162 3.09 14.40 -15.99
N VAL A 163 3.08 14.96 -14.77
CA VAL A 163 3.72 14.35 -13.59
C VAL A 163 3.08 13.02 -13.23
N LEU A 164 1.75 12.93 -13.31
CA LEU A 164 1.02 11.68 -13.07
C LEU A 164 1.31 10.62 -14.15
N VAL A 165 1.34 11.02 -15.42
CA VAL A 165 1.73 10.13 -16.52
C VAL A 165 3.13 9.58 -16.30
N HIS A 166 4.10 10.44 -15.95
CA HIS A 166 5.47 10.00 -15.66
C HIS A 166 5.51 8.99 -14.50
N ALA A 167 4.77 9.23 -13.42
CA ALA A 167 4.72 8.35 -12.25
C ALA A 167 4.18 6.96 -12.60
N VAL A 168 3.12 6.89 -13.42
CA VAL A 168 2.44 5.64 -13.78
C VAL A 168 3.20 4.89 -14.88
N LEU A 169 3.61 5.60 -15.91
CA LEU A 169 4.20 5.04 -17.13
C LEU A 169 5.36 4.09 -16.84
N TRP A 170 6.39 4.59 -16.17
CA TRP A 170 7.62 3.82 -15.97
C TRP A 170 7.44 2.68 -14.98
N ALA A 171 6.66 2.88 -13.93
CA ALA A 171 6.34 1.83 -12.97
C ALA A 171 5.56 0.69 -13.63
N VAL A 172 4.54 1.01 -14.42
CA VAL A 172 3.73 0.01 -15.12
C VAL A 172 4.55 -0.68 -16.22
N ALA A 173 5.29 0.09 -17.02
CA ALA A 173 6.13 -0.48 -18.08
C ALA A 173 7.17 -1.46 -17.54
N LEU A 174 7.89 -1.09 -16.47
CA LEU A 174 8.89 -1.96 -15.84
C LEU A 174 8.27 -3.24 -15.29
N ASN A 175 7.21 -3.11 -14.48
CA ASN A 175 6.61 -4.27 -13.82
C ASN A 175 5.97 -5.23 -14.83
N THR A 176 5.25 -4.68 -15.83
CA THR A 176 4.58 -5.50 -16.84
C THR A 176 5.60 -6.19 -17.75
N HIS A 177 6.61 -5.47 -18.24
CA HIS A 177 7.66 -6.05 -19.09
C HIS A 177 8.47 -7.13 -18.35
N SER A 178 8.81 -6.89 -17.09
CA SER A 178 9.47 -7.88 -16.23
C SER A 178 8.58 -9.10 -15.98
N GLY A 179 7.28 -8.89 -15.78
CA GLY A 179 6.30 -9.96 -15.65
C GLY A 179 6.29 -10.89 -16.83
N PHE A 180 6.27 -10.34 -18.06
CA PHE A 180 6.35 -11.15 -19.30
C PHE A 180 7.67 -11.92 -19.42
N LYS A 181 8.79 -11.35 -19.02
CA LYS A 181 10.09 -12.02 -19.03
C LYS A 181 10.17 -13.18 -18.04
N ASN A 182 9.49 -13.06 -16.91
CA ASN A 182 9.53 -14.05 -15.84
C ASN A 182 8.55 -15.23 -16.00
N VAL A 183 7.77 -15.27 -17.10
CA VAL A 183 6.93 -16.43 -17.42
C VAL A 183 7.81 -17.65 -17.67
N SER A 184 7.58 -18.72 -16.88
CA SER A 184 8.37 -19.95 -16.98
C SER A 184 8.28 -20.59 -18.38
N SER A 185 9.37 -21.25 -18.80
CA SER A 185 9.43 -21.98 -20.08
C SER A 185 8.32 -23.03 -20.18
N THR A 186 7.99 -23.68 -19.06
CA THR A 186 6.91 -24.68 -19.02
C THR A 186 5.56 -24.08 -19.38
N LEU A 187 5.22 -22.89 -18.81
CA LEU A 187 3.97 -22.21 -19.12
C LEU A 187 3.91 -21.75 -20.59
N ARG A 188 5.05 -21.31 -21.15
CA ARG A 188 5.12 -20.96 -22.58
C ARG A 188 4.88 -22.17 -23.46
N MET A 189 5.54 -23.31 -23.18
CA MET A 189 5.33 -24.55 -23.93
C MET A 189 3.87 -25.05 -23.85
N ILE A 190 3.22 -24.91 -22.69
CA ILE A 190 1.81 -25.25 -22.57
C ILE A 190 0.95 -24.35 -23.46
N GLY A 191 1.20 -23.03 -23.45
CA GLY A 191 0.44 -22.09 -24.26
C GLY A 191 0.67 -22.23 -25.76
N GLU A 192 1.82 -22.78 -26.21
CA GLU A 192 2.12 -23.08 -27.63
C GLU A 192 1.46 -24.37 -28.12
N ASN A 193 1.10 -25.29 -27.22
CA ASN A 193 0.51 -26.59 -27.53
C ASN A 193 -1.01 -26.66 -27.41
N TYR A 194 -1.67 -25.65 -26.87
CA TYR A 194 -3.11 -25.49 -26.72
C TYR A 194 -3.63 -24.25 -27.43
#